data_f375f4e2397a34bf5e640713a0d02a11
#
_entry.id   f375f4e2397a34bf5e640713a0d02a11
#
_cell.length_a   1.000
_cell.length_b   1.000
_cell.length_c   1.000
_cell.angle_alpha   90.00
_cell.angle_beta   90.00
_cell.angle_gamma   90.00
#
_symmetry.space_group_name_H-M   'P 1'
#
loop_
_entity.id
_entity.type
_entity.pdbx_description
1 polymer ?
#
loop_
_entity_poly.entity_id
_entity_poly.type
_entity_poly.pdbx_seq_one_letter_code
_entity_poly.pdbx_strand_id
1 'polypeptide(L)'
;IKEPERVRKLLQGSANLEFWETYTAKEILPAMQSADSKLRAILSQETAADSTATNATADTIPAAKLAEATPAKKAVSVADSLAATLKGDAKDEKAGANMEEIKKQYPLLAVLQLNSSGQGPVIGYANYKDTADINRYLSMPEIQSELPKDLRLKWGVSPSEFDKKGQTFELYAIKSTERNGKAPLEGDVVTDAKDEFDQYSKPAVSMTMNSDGARRWAQLTKQNIGRSIAIVLDNYVYSAPNVNSEITGGRSQITGHFTPEQAKDL
;
A
#
# COMPACT_ATOMS: atom_id res chain seq x y z
N ILE A 1 8.58 -8.89 -21.67
CA ILE A 1 9.01 -7.74 -20.86
C ILE A 1 7.75 -7.17 -20.23
N LYS A 2 7.58 -7.32 -18.90
CA LYS A 2 6.33 -6.98 -18.20
C LYS A 2 6.10 -5.47 -18.03
N GLU A 3 7.13 -4.64 -18.19
CA GLU A 3 7.03 -3.18 -18.03
C GLU A 3 7.99 -2.43 -18.98
N PRO A 4 7.58 -2.16 -20.21
CA PRO A 4 8.43 -1.49 -21.20
C PRO A 4 8.84 -0.06 -20.81
N GLU A 5 7.99 0.66 -20.06
CA GLU A 5 8.28 2.01 -19.57
C GLU A 5 9.41 2.05 -18.56
N ARG A 6 9.47 1.06 -17.66
CA ARG A 6 10.54 0.92 -16.67
C ARG A 6 11.89 0.64 -17.35
N VAL A 7 11.90 -0.29 -18.30
CA VAL A 7 13.11 -0.59 -19.08
C VAL A 7 13.58 0.63 -19.86
N ARG A 8 12.66 1.40 -20.42
CA ARG A 8 12.99 2.65 -21.12
C ARG A 8 13.65 3.67 -20.19
N LYS A 9 13.11 3.88 -18.98
CA LYS A 9 13.66 4.81 -17.97
C LYS A 9 15.03 4.38 -17.49
N LEU A 10 15.23 3.10 -17.19
CA LEU A 10 16.54 2.54 -16.82
C LEU A 10 17.57 2.73 -17.93
N LEU A 11 17.18 2.53 -19.20
CA LEU A 11 18.06 2.74 -20.36
C LEU A 11 18.37 4.24 -20.58
N GLN A 12 17.49 5.14 -20.13
CA GLN A 12 17.73 6.59 -20.24
C GLN A 12 18.55 7.16 -19.08
N GLY A 13 18.90 6.34 -18.06
CA GLY A 13 19.68 6.76 -16.89
C GLY A 13 19.01 7.80 -16.01
N SER A 14 17.67 7.92 -16.09
CA SER A 14 16.87 8.92 -15.36
C SER A 14 16.01 8.30 -14.26
N ALA A 15 16.45 7.19 -13.69
CA ALA A 15 15.75 6.56 -12.56
C ALA A 15 15.74 7.52 -11.36
N ASN A 16 14.56 7.71 -10.75
CA ASN A 16 14.38 8.62 -9.62
C ASN A 16 14.41 7.85 -8.31
N LEU A 17 15.54 7.90 -7.62
CA LEU A 17 15.72 7.31 -6.29
C LEU A 17 15.20 8.28 -5.22
N GLU A 18 14.34 7.80 -4.33
CA GLU A 18 13.69 8.58 -3.30
C GLU A 18 13.71 7.84 -1.96
N PHE A 19 13.93 8.58 -0.86
CA PHE A 19 13.86 8.06 0.50
C PHE A 19 12.70 8.73 1.23
N TRP A 20 11.74 7.93 1.70
CA TRP A 20 10.51 8.42 2.28
C TRP A 20 10.29 7.94 3.70
N GLU A 21 9.75 8.79 4.53
CA GLU A 21 9.16 8.36 5.79
C GLU A 21 7.94 7.46 5.53
N THR A 22 7.60 6.62 6.50
CA THR A 22 6.47 5.70 6.37
C THR A 22 5.49 5.86 7.53
N TYR A 23 4.24 5.55 7.24
CA TYR A 23 3.25 5.21 8.25
C TYR A 23 3.39 3.73 8.65
N THR A 24 2.98 3.40 9.86
CA THR A 24 2.75 2.02 10.24
C THR A 24 1.35 1.57 9.81
N ALA A 25 1.18 0.27 9.57
CA ALA A 25 -0.13 -0.28 9.22
C ALA A 25 -1.19 0.07 10.27
N LYS A 26 -0.83 0.09 11.57
CA LYS A 26 -1.73 0.45 12.67
C LYS A 26 -2.26 1.89 12.55
N GLU A 27 -1.44 2.83 12.11
CA GLU A 27 -1.84 4.23 11.95
C GLU A 27 -2.85 4.42 10.80
N ILE A 28 -2.78 3.60 9.75
CA ILE A 28 -3.59 3.74 8.54
C ILE A 28 -4.85 2.85 8.55
N LEU A 29 -4.85 1.77 9.34
CA LEU A 29 -5.95 0.81 9.38
C LEU A 29 -7.34 1.45 9.58
N PRO A 30 -7.55 2.40 10.53
CA PRO A 30 -8.86 3.04 10.71
C PRO A 30 -9.30 3.83 9.46
N ALA A 31 -8.38 4.54 8.80
CA ALA A 31 -8.66 5.29 7.59
C ALA A 31 -9.03 4.37 6.42
N MET A 32 -8.38 3.22 6.28
CA MET A 32 -8.72 2.22 5.25
C MET A 32 -10.10 1.61 5.48
N GLN A 33 -10.49 1.37 6.73
CA GLN A 33 -11.84 0.89 7.07
C GLN A 33 -12.92 1.94 6.78
N SER A 34 -12.64 3.22 7.07
CA SER A 34 -13.52 4.34 6.72
C SER A 34 -13.67 4.46 5.20
N ALA A 35 -12.56 4.38 4.47
CA ALA A 35 -12.51 4.39 3.00
C ALA A 35 -13.35 3.25 2.39
N ASP A 36 -13.26 2.02 2.91
CA ASP A 36 -14.07 0.89 2.44
C ASP A 36 -15.57 1.12 2.68
N SER A 37 -15.93 1.62 3.86
CA SER A 37 -17.32 1.94 4.20
C SER A 37 -17.91 3.00 3.27
N LYS A 38 -17.12 4.02 2.94
CA LYS A 38 -17.52 5.10 2.02
C LYS A 38 -17.62 4.60 0.58
N LEU A 39 -16.66 3.77 0.14
CA LEU A 39 -16.68 3.15 -1.18
C LEU A 39 -17.93 2.28 -1.37
N ARG A 40 -18.31 1.50 -0.36
CA ARG A 40 -19.56 0.73 -0.38
C ARG A 40 -20.78 1.63 -0.58
N ALA A 41 -20.86 2.77 0.11
CA ALA A 41 -21.96 3.70 -0.05
C ALA A 41 -22.05 4.28 -1.47
N ILE A 42 -20.89 4.62 -2.07
CA ILE A 42 -20.82 5.14 -3.45
C ILE A 42 -21.30 4.07 -4.44
N LEU A 43 -20.74 2.87 -4.38
CA LEU A 43 -21.07 1.79 -5.31
C LEU A 43 -22.54 1.34 -5.17
N SER A 44 -23.12 1.39 -3.97
CA SER A 44 -24.55 1.08 -3.79
C SER A 44 -25.47 2.16 -4.38
N GLN A 45 -25.04 3.42 -4.42
CA GLN A 45 -25.79 4.50 -5.09
C GLN A 45 -25.71 4.40 -6.62
N GLU A 46 -24.55 4.05 -7.16
CA GLU A 46 -24.39 3.83 -8.61
C GLU A 46 -25.26 2.69 -9.11
N THR A 47 -25.30 1.57 -8.39
CA THR A 47 -26.17 0.43 -8.74
C THR A 47 -27.66 0.74 -8.64
N ALA A 48 -28.07 1.61 -7.71
CA ALA A 48 -29.46 2.07 -7.59
C ALA A 48 -29.84 3.04 -8.71
N ALA A 49 -28.92 3.90 -9.16
CA ALA A 49 -29.14 4.84 -10.26
C ALA A 49 -29.28 4.13 -11.61
N ASP A 50 -28.51 3.07 -11.84
CA ASP A 50 -28.56 2.28 -13.09
C ASP A 50 -29.86 1.42 -13.16
N SER A 51 -30.37 0.97 -12.01
CA SER A 51 -31.64 0.22 -11.93
C SER A 51 -32.88 1.09 -12.07
N THR A 52 -32.80 2.42 -11.89
CA THR A 52 -33.92 3.35 -12.08
C THR A 52 -34.08 3.84 -13.52
N ALA A 53 -33.08 3.63 -14.39
CA ALA A 53 -33.14 4.01 -15.81
C ALA A 53 -33.99 3.04 -16.67
N THR A 54 -34.45 1.92 -16.14
CA THR A 54 -35.21 0.89 -16.89
C THR A 54 -36.69 0.73 -16.50
N ASN A 55 -37.22 1.51 -15.52
CA ASN A 55 -38.64 1.44 -15.19
C ASN A 55 -39.25 2.82 -14.89
N ALA A 56 -39.64 3.53 -15.93
CA ALA A 56 -40.58 4.63 -15.82
C ALA A 56 -41.97 4.13 -16.18
N THR A 57 -42.73 3.66 -15.20
CA THR A 57 -44.21 3.80 -15.17
C THR A 57 -44.75 3.58 -13.76
N ALA A 58 -45.31 4.67 -13.20
CA ALA A 58 -46.40 4.83 -12.24
C ALA A 58 -46.61 3.77 -11.13
N ASP A 59 -46.67 4.10 -9.89
CA ASP A 59 -47.72 4.81 -9.15
C ASP A 59 -47.59 4.64 -7.61
N THR A 60 -47.85 5.74 -6.91
CA THR A 60 -48.44 5.84 -5.56
C THR A 60 -47.70 5.37 -4.30
N ILE A 61 -47.40 6.37 -3.45
CA ILE A 61 -47.02 6.37 -2.03
C ILE A 61 -48.17 5.80 -1.13
N PRO A 62 -47.92 5.23 0.07
CA PRO A 62 -47.73 6.09 1.25
C PRO A 62 -46.76 5.61 2.34
N ALA A 63 -46.43 6.60 3.16
CA ALA A 63 -45.54 6.72 4.28
C ALA A 63 -45.72 5.77 5.51
N ALA A 64 -44.64 5.79 6.30
CA ALA A 64 -44.53 5.64 7.75
C ALA A 64 -44.40 4.24 8.37
N LYS A 65 -43.27 3.97 8.96
CA LYS A 65 -43.16 3.85 10.42
C LYS A 65 -41.73 3.70 10.94
N LEU A 66 -41.37 4.61 11.82
CA LEU A 66 -40.24 4.57 12.74
C LEU A 66 -40.45 3.41 13.74
N ALA A 67 -39.39 2.67 14.05
CA ALA A 67 -39.22 2.04 15.36
C ALA A 67 -37.77 1.68 15.64
N GLU A 68 -37.29 2.23 16.75
CA GLU A 68 -36.11 1.92 17.55
C GLU A 68 -35.85 0.43 17.78
N ALA A 69 -34.59 0.06 17.89
CA ALA A 69 -34.00 -0.58 19.08
C ALA A 69 -32.58 -1.09 18.83
N THR A 70 -31.62 -0.56 19.58
CA THR A 70 -30.35 -1.18 19.94
C THR A 70 -30.53 -2.46 20.75
N PRO A 71 -29.54 -3.41 20.78
CA PRO A 71 -28.33 -3.21 21.55
C PRO A 71 -27.04 -3.83 20.97
N ALA A 72 -25.93 -3.31 21.49
CA ALA A 72 -24.56 -3.71 21.30
C ALA A 72 -24.30 -5.23 21.35
N LYS A 73 -23.64 -5.78 20.33
CA LYS A 73 -22.89 -7.03 20.41
C LYS A 73 -21.44 -6.77 20.02
N LYS A 74 -20.54 -7.26 20.86
CA LYS A 74 -19.07 -7.23 20.81
C LYS A 74 -18.54 -7.21 19.38
N ALA A 75 -17.70 -6.21 19.08
CA ALA A 75 -16.90 -6.12 17.86
C ALA A 75 -15.94 -7.31 17.82
N VAL A 76 -16.30 -8.35 17.10
CA VAL A 76 -15.35 -9.31 16.55
C VAL A 76 -14.71 -8.56 15.40
N SER A 77 -13.37 -8.50 15.40
CA SER A 77 -12.61 -7.83 14.35
C SER A 77 -13.06 -8.35 12.99
N VAL A 78 -13.53 -7.45 12.12
CA VAL A 78 -13.97 -7.79 10.76
C VAL A 78 -12.85 -8.48 9.97
N ALA A 79 -11.59 -8.15 10.28
CA ALA A 79 -10.41 -8.78 9.73
C ALA A 79 -10.29 -10.28 10.09
N ASP A 80 -10.65 -10.67 11.32
CA ASP A 80 -10.59 -12.07 11.76
C ASP A 80 -11.73 -12.90 11.13
N SER A 81 -12.91 -12.32 10.95
CA SER A 81 -14.03 -12.97 10.24
C SER A 81 -13.72 -13.19 8.75
N LEU A 82 -13.12 -12.19 8.08
CA LEU A 82 -12.75 -12.27 6.68
C LEU A 82 -11.62 -13.27 6.45
N ALA A 83 -10.60 -13.28 7.32
CA ALA A 83 -9.48 -14.22 7.28
C ALA A 83 -9.92 -15.68 7.51
N ALA A 84 -10.95 -15.91 8.31
CA ALA A 84 -11.52 -17.24 8.53
C ALA A 84 -12.28 -17.75 7.28
N THR A 85 -12.95 -16.85 6.55
CA THR A 85 -13.73 -17.20 5.35
C THR A 85 -12.84 -17.44 4.13
N LEU A 86 -11.67 -16.80 4.05
CA LEU A 86 -10.72 -16.93 2.94
C LEU A 86 -9.77 -18.14 3.07
N LYS A 87 -9.71 -18.81 4.24
CA LYS A 87 -8.86 -20.00 4.48
C LYS A 87 -9.52 -21.33 4.12
N GLY A 88 -10.78 -21.33 3.67
CA GLY A 88 -11.45 -22.53 3.18
C GLY A 88 -11.00 -22.92 1.77
N ASP A 89 -10.53 -24.15 1.59
CA ASP A 89 -10.19 -24.74 0.28
C ASP A 89 -11.37 -24.61 -0.69
N ALA A 90 -11.21 -23.74 -1.69
CA ALA A 90 -12.23 -23.44 -2.67
C ALA A 90 -12.30 -24.55 -3.73
N LYS A 91 -13.21 -25.48 -3.52
CA LYS A 91 -13.81 -26.30 -4.57
C LYS A 91 -15.32 -26.31 -4.33
N ASP A 92 -16.01 -25.25 -4.76
CA ASP A 92 -17.46 -25.30 -4.94
C ASP A 92 -17.97 -24.00 -5.56
N GLU A 93 -18.94 -24.09 -6.46
CA GLU A 93 -19.65 -22.96 -7.07
C GLU A 93 -20.33 -22.02 -6.05
N LYS A 94 -20.55 -22.47 -4.82
CA LYS A 94 -21.02 -21.65 -3.69
C LYS A 94 -20.00 -20.64 -3.17
N ALA A 95 -18.71 -20.86 -3.40
CA ALA A 95 -17.64 -19.93 -3.02
C ALA A 95 -17.64 -18.66 -3.89
N GLY A 96 -18.02 -18.78 -5.17
CA GLY A 96 -18.13 -17.65 -6.09
C GLY A 96 -19.25 -16.66 -5.71
N ALA A 97 -20.43 -17.17 -5.38
CA ALA A 97 -21.57 -16.33 -4.95
C ALA A 97 -21.27 -15.59 -3.63
N ASN A 98 -20.60 -16.28 -2.70
CA ASN A 98 -20.19 -15.66 -1.43
C ASN A 98 -19.12 -14.58 -1.63
N MET A 99 -18.22 -14.74 -2.59
CA MET A 99 -17.19 -13.73 -2.90
C MET A 99 -17.79 -12.46 -3.53
N GLU A 100 -18.83 -12.57 -4.36
CA GLU A 100 -19.54 -11.41 -4.90
C GLU A 100 -20.30 -10.63 -3.83
N GLU A 101 -20.93 -11.32 -2.88
CA GLU A 101 -21.57 -10.68 -1.72
C GLU A 101 -20.54 -9.97 -0.83
N ILE A 102 -19.39 -10.59 -0.60
CA ILE A 102 -18.28 -9.98 0.15
C ILE A 102 -17.77 -8.73 -0.58
N LYS A 103 -17.60 -8.78 -1.89
CA LYS A 103 -17.21 -7.61 -2.71
C LYS A 103 -18.24 -6.47 -2.65
N LYS A 104 -19.52 -6.78 -2.58
CA LYS A 104 -20.57 -5.76 -2.40
C LYS A 104 -20.55 -5.15 -1.00
N GLN A 105 -20.25 -5.95 0.02
CA GLN A 105 -20.24 -5.51 1.42
C GLN A 105 -18.93 -4.81 1.81
N TYR A 106 -17.81 -5.25 1.25
CA TYR A 106 -16.45 -4.76 1.54
C TYR A 106 -15.64 -4.62 0.23
N PRO A 107 -15.98 -3.64 -0.63
CA PRO A 107 -15.44 -3.60 -1.99
C PRO A 107 -13.91 -3.43 -2.06
N LEU A 108 -13.32 -2.66 -1.14
CA LEU A 108 -11.88 -2.49 -1.05
C LEU A 108 -11.22 -3.66 -0.31
N LEU A 109 -11.78 -4.05 0.83
CA LEU A 109 -11.19 -5.09 1.69
C LEU A 109 -11.32 -6.50 1.13
N ALA A 110 -12.23 -6.73 0.18
CA ALA A 110 -12.34 -8.00 -0.53
C ALA A 110 -11.18 -8.25 -1.50
N VAL A 111 -10.55 -7.18 -2.01
CA VAL A 111 -9.43 -7.25 -2.97
C VAL A 111 -8.09 -6.85 -2.34
N LEU A 112 -8.10 -6.09 -1.25
CA LEU A 112 -6.94 -5.68 -0.48
C LEU A 112 -6.97 -6.34 0.91
N GLN A 113 -6.16 -7.37 1.10
CA GLN A 113 -5.99 -8.01 2.40
C GLN A 113 -5.15 -7.12 3.30
N LEU A 114 -5.78 -6.49 4.30
CA LEU A 114 -5.07 -5.61 5.23
C LEU A 114 -4.10 -6.39 6.14
N ASN A 115 -2.96 -5.76 6.43
CA ASN A 115 -1.98 -6.27 7.36
C ASN A 115 -2.47 -6.12 8.83
N SER A 116 -3.01 -7.18 9.39
CA SER A 116 -3.54 -7.21 10.75
C SER A 116 -2.47 -7.15 11.85
N SER A 117 -1.17 -7.38 11.52
CA SER A 117 -0.09 -7.26 12.50
C SER A 117 0.07 -5.82 13.01
N GLY A 118 -0.36 -4.84 12.24
CA GLY A 118 -0.25 -3.42 12.55
C GLY A 118 1.18 -2.89 12.57
N GLN A 119 2.17 -3.74 12.33
CA GLN A 119 3.58 -3.38 12.34
C GLN A 119 4.11 -3.13 10.92
N GLY A 120 5.14 -2.27 10.84
CA GLY A 120 5.80 -1.96 9.58
C GLY A 120 4.95 -1.08 8.64
N PRO A 121 5.52 -0.72 7.48
CA PRO A 121 4.92 0.19 6.52
C PRO A 121 3.98 -0.50 5.50
N VAL A 122 3.94 -1.83 5.47
CA VAL A 122 3.05 -2.60 4.59
C VAL A 122 1.66 -2.60 5.20
N ILE A 123 0.71 -1.95 4.54
CA ILE A 123 -0.67 -1.86 5.01
C ILE A 123 -1.56 -2.99 4.51
N GLY A 124 -1.17 -3.65 3.44
CA GLY A 124 -1.93 -4.76 2.90
C GLY A 124 -1.25 -5.45 1.72
N TYR A 125 -1.90 -6.50 1.28
CA TYR A 125 -1.47 -7.38 0.21
C TYR A 125 -2.59 -7.52 -0.82
N ALA A 126 -2.26 -7.50 -2.10
CA ALA A 126 -3.24 -7.71 -3.15
C ALA A 126 -2.67 -8.50 -4.31
N ASN A 127 -3.56 -9.22 -5.02
CA ASN A 127 -3.18 -9.86 -6.27
C ASN A 127 -2.87 -8.82 -7.35
N TYR A 128 -1.89 -9.08 -8.22
CA TYR A 128 -1.52 -8.15 -9.29
C TYR A 128 -2.68 -7.78 -10.21
N LYS A 129 -3.69 -8.66 -10.34
CA LYS A 129 -4.88 -8.42 -11.16
C LYS A 129 -5.79 -7.35 -10.57
N ASP A 130 -5.81 -7.24 -9.23
CA ASP A 130 -6.70 -6.35 -8.50
C ASP A 130 -6.05 -4.96 -8.23
N THR A 131 -4.75 -4.81 -8.51
CA THR A 131 -4.01 -3.56 -8.24
C THR A 131 -4.58 -2.36 -8.97
N ALA A 132 -5.06 -2.55 -10.21
CA ALA A 132 -5.68 -1.48 -11.00
C ALA A 132 -7.00 -1.00 -10.38
N ASP A 133 -7.85 -1.91 -9.91
CA ASP A 133 -9.10 -1.59 -9.24
C ASP A 133 -8.86 -0.92 -7.89
N ILE A 134 -7.90 -1.42 -7.10
CA ILE A 134 -7.49 -0.80 -5.85
C ILE A 134 -7.00 0.63 -6.08
N ASN A 135 -6.14 0.86 -7.07
CA ASN A 135 -5.65 2.19 -7.40
C ASN A 135 -6.80 3.12 -7.82
N ARG A 136 -7.75 2.62 -8.61
CA ARG A 136 -8.95 3.37 -9.01
C ARG A 136 -9.77 3.78 -7.79
N TYR A 137 -10.08 2.85 -6.90
CA TYR A 137 -10.85 3.13 -5.68
C TYR A 137 -10.16 4.15 -4.79
N LEU A 138 -8.86 3.95 -4.53
CA LEU A 138 -8.06 4.83 -3.67
C LEU A 138 -7.79 6.21 -4.30
N SER A 139 -7.97 6.38 -5.62
CA SER A 139 -7.84 7.67 -6.31
C SER A 139 -9.13 8.50 -6.34
N MET A 140 -10.28 7.93 -5.95
CA MET A 140 -11.55 8.67 -5.90
C MET A 140 -11.46 9.82 -4.89
N PRO A 141 -11.90 11.05 -5.23
CA PRO A 141 -11.83 12.21 -4.35
C PRO A 141 -12.52 11.99 -3.00
N GLU A 142 -13.65 11.28 -3.01
CA GLU A 142 -14.42 10.95 -1.82
C GLU A 142 -13.65 10.03 -0.88
N ILE A 143 -12.90 9.07 -1.43
CA ILE A 143 -12.06 8.14 -0.66
C ILE A 143 -10.80 8.85 -0.18
N GLN A 144 -10.20 9.70 -1.00
CA GLN A 144 -9.06 10.53 -0.63
C GLN A 144 -9.36 11.44 0.58
N SER A 145 -10.62 11.86 0.75
CA SER A 145 -11.03 12.67 1.90
C SER A 145 -10.99 11.92 3.25
N GLU A 146 -11.06 10.58 3.22
CA GLU A 146 -10.97 9.73 4.41
C GLU A 146 -9.52 9.39 4.79
N LEU A 147 -8.59 9.61 3.88
CA LEU A 147 -7.17 9.29 4.06
C LEU A 147 -6.39 10.52 4.54
N PRO A 148 -5.30 10.34 5.30
CA PRO A 148 -4.39 11.43 5.63
C PRO A 148 -3.90 12.15 4.36
N LYS A 149 -3.89 13.48 4.36
CA LYS A 149 -3.52 14.29 3.17
C LYS A 149 -2.08 14.07 2.71
N ASP A 150 -1.22 13.72 3.64
CA ASP A 150 0.20 13.41 3.43
C ASP A 150 0.47 11.93 3.16
N LEU A 151 -0.56 11.09 3.11
CA LEU A 151 -0.43 9.69 2.73
C LEU A 151 -0.23 9.55 1.22
N ARG A 152 0.76 8.75 0.84
CA ARG A 152 0.97 8.26 -0.51
C ARG A 152 1.06 6.74 -0.45
N LEU A 153 0.37 6.07 -1.36
CA LEU A 153 0.37 4.62 -1.45
C LEU A 153 1.23 4.20 -2.64
N LYS A 154 2.15 3.28 -2.40
CA LYS A 154 3.06 2.75 -3.43
C LYS A 154 3.14 1.23 -3.32
N TRP A 155 3.22 0.57 -4.47
CA TRP A 155 3.37 -0.89 -4.54
C TRP A 155 4.84 -1.29 -4.42
N GLY A 156 5.07 -2.46 -3.82
CA GLY A 156 6.37 -3.12 -3.85
C GLY A 156 6.73 -3.54 -5.27
N VAL A 157 8.03 -3.49 -5.59
CA VAL A 157 8.55 -3.88 -6.92
C VAL A 157 8.48 -5.39 -7.12
N SER A 158 8.63 -6.15 -6.04
CA SER A 158 8.63 -7.61 -6.02
C SER A 158 7.35 -8.16 -5.40
N PRO A 159 6.94 -9.36 -5.81
CA PRO A 159 5.90 -10.08 -5.09
C PRO A 159 6.31 -10.33 -3.63
N SER A 160 5.31 -10.41 -2.75
CA SER A 160 5.52 -10.74 -1.35
C SER A 160 6.16 -12.12 -1.17
N GLU A 161 7.10 -12.24 -0.23
CA GLU A 161 7.79 -13.49 0.09
C GLU A 161 6.86 -14.62 0.53
N PHE A 162 5.70 -14.27 1.07
CA PHE A 162 4.71 -15.26 1.51
C PHE A 162 3.98 -15.91 0.35
N ASP A 163 4.04 -15.33 -0.85
CA ASP A 163 3.38 -15.87 -2.04
C ASP A 163 4.33 -16.63 -2.95
N LYS A 164 4.36 -17.96 -2.82
CA LYS A 164 5.15 -18.85 -3.67
C LYS A 164 4.78 -18.78 -5.17
N LYS A 165 3.60 -18.25 -5.52
CA LYS A 165 3.16 -18.09 -6.91
C LYS A 165 3.60 -16.77 -7.53
N GLY A 166 4.11 -15.85 -6.73
CA GLY A 166 4.59 -14.54 -7.17
C GLY A 166 3.50 -13.64 -7.75
N GLN A 167 2.27 -13.74 -7.24
CA GLN A 167 1.11 -13.00 -7.74
C GLN A 167 0.63 -11.90 -6.79
N THR A 168 1.08 -11.93 -5.54
CA THR A 168 0.66 -11.02 -4.49
C THR A 168 1.71 -9.96 -4.25
N PHE A 169 1.30 -8.69 -4.29
CA PHE A 169 2.16 -7.53 -4.07
C PHE A 169 1.80 -6.82 -2.78
N GLU A 170 2.79 -6.17 -2.19
CA GLU A 170 2.68 -5.40 -0.96
C GLU A 170 2.32 -3.94 -1.25
N LEU A 171 1.36 -3.39 -0.51
CA LEU A 171 1.00 -1.99 -0.57
C LEU A 171 1.60 -1.26 0.63
N TYR A 172 2.41 -0.25 0.35
CA TYR A 172 3.13 0.53 1.34
C TYR A 172 2.48 1.89 1.60
N ALA A 173 2.47 2.30 2.86
CA ALA A 173 2.01 3.62 3.28
C ALA A 173 3.20 4.57 3.45
N ILE A 174 3.37 5.45 2.50
CA ILE A 174 4.41 6.48 2.45
C ILE A 174 3.88 7.77 3.07
N LYS A 175 4.72 8.46 3.84
CA LYS A 175 4.39 9.75 4.45
C LYS A 175 5.12 10.88 3.72
N SER A 176 4.35 11.77 3.08
CA SER A 176 4.87 12.95 2.39
C SER A 176 4.95 14.14 3.34
N THR A 177 6.07 14.29 4.01
CA THR A 177 6.30 15.34 5.04
C THR A 177 6.64 16.69 4.43
N GLU A 178 7.18 16.73 3.22
CA GLU A 178 7.54 17.95 2.54
C GLU A 178 6.33 18.65 1.90
N ARG A 179 6.24 19.98 2.06
CA ARG A 179 5.11 20.79 1.54
C ARG A 179 5.01 20.77 0.02
N ASN A 180 6.12 20.53 -0.68
CA ASN A 180 6.21 20.45 -2.13
C ASN A 180 5.83 19.07 -2.68
N GLY A 181 5.52 18.09 -1.81
CA GLY A 181 5.21 16.71 -2.19
C GLY A 181 6.41 15.90 -2.66
N LYS A 182 7.63 16.43 -2.51
CA LYS A 182 8.89 15.73 -2.82
C LYS A 182 9.32 14.83 -1.68
N ALA A 183 10.24 13.92 -1.99
CA ALA A 183 10.86 13.08 -0.98
C ALA A 183 11.74 13.92 -0.04
N PRO A 184 11.80 13.59 1.25
CA PRO A 184 12.73 14.22 2.18
C PRO A 184 14.19 14.12 1.74
N LEU A 185 14.53 13.06 1.01
CA LEU A 185 15.84 12.87 0.41
C LEU A 185 15.70 12.21 -0.96
N GLU A 186 16.37 12.76 -1.96
CA GLU A 186 16.38 12.27 -3.34
C GLU A 186 17.79 11.74 -3.71
N GLY A 187 17.89 10.98 -4.79
CA GLY A 187 19.13 10.33 -5.21
C GLY A 187 20.23 11.28 -5.69
N ASP A 188 19.93 12.56 -5.92
CA ASP A 188 20.90 13.58 -6.32
C ASP A 188 22.04 13.80 -5.30
N VAL A 189 21.82 13.41 -4.05
CA VAL A 189 22.83 13.46 -2.99
C VAL A 189 23.72 12.22 -2.94
N VAL A 190 23.38 11.15 -3.66
CA VAL A 190 24.17 9.91 -3.70
C VAL A 190 25.34 10.10 -4.67
N THR A 191 26.55 9.90 -4.19
CA THR A 191 27.78 10.08 -4.96
C THR A 191 28.39 8.77 -5.44
N ASP A 192 28.09 7.67 -4.77
CA ASP A 192 28.56 6.33 -5.13
C ASP A 192 27.56 5.29 -4.62
N ALA A 193 27.29 4.27 -5.43
CA ALA A 193 26.45 3.13 -5.07
C ALA A 193 27.05 1.86 -5.68
N LYS A 194 27.02 0.77 -4.90
CA LYS A 194 27.56 -0.53 -5.33
C LYS A 194 26.70 -1.66 -4.81
N ASP A 195 26.44 -2.62 -5.69
CA ASP A 195 25.89 -3.90 -5.29
C ASP A 195 26.94 -4.70 -4.50
N GLU A 196 26.54 -5.24 -3.37
CA GLU A 196 27.38 -6.08 -2.51
C GLU A 196 26.55 -7.15 -1.80
N PHE A 197 27.18 -7.95 -0.97
CA PHE A 197 26.49 -8.91 -0.13
C PHE A 197 26.60 -8.47 1.34
N ASP A 198 25.50 -8.60 2.07
CA ASP A 198 25.50 -8.37 3.52
C ASP A 198 26.25 -9.49 4.27
N GLN A 199 26.33 -9.35 5.59
CA GLN A 199 26.96 -10.36 6.47
C GLN A 199 26.30 -11.74 6.43
N TYR A 200 25.10 -11.85 5.88
CA TYR A 200 24.34 -13.10 5.71
C TYR A 200 24.38 -13.60 4.25
N SER A 201 25.27 -13.06 3.42
CA SER A 201 25.38 -13.36 1.98
C SER A 201 24.10 -13.07 1.18
N LYS A 202 23.29 -12.12 1.65
CA LYS A 202 22.14 -11.63 0.89
C LYS A 202 22.52 -10.40 0.06
N PRO A 203 21.95 -10.23 -1.14
CA PRO A 203 22.18 -9.04 -1.93
C PRO A 203 21.83 -7.76 -1.16
N ALA A 204 22.69 -6.78 -1.25
CA ALA A 204 22.56 -5.48 -0.60
C ALA A 204 23.13 -4.40 -1.49
N VAL A 205 22.81 -3.14 -1.23
CA VAL A 205 23.39 -1.99 -1.93
C VAL A 205 24.06 -1.09 -0.91
N SER A 206 25.37 -0.89 -1.11
CA SER A 206 26.14 0.10 -0.35
C SER A 206 26.04 1.44 -1.06
N MET A 207 25.71 2.51 -0.33
CA MET A 207 25.62 3.85 -0.88
C MET A 207 26.45 4.83 -0.07
N THR A 208 27.00 5.85 -0.76
CA THR A 208 27.71 6.96 -0.16
C THR A 208 27.06 8.27 -0.62
N MET A 209 26.84 9.18 0.30
CA MET A 209 26.24 10.49 0.04
C MET A 209 27.27 11.59 0.14
N ASN A 210 27.01 12.72 -0.52
CA ASN A 210 27.75 13.96 -0.31
C ASN A 210 27.50 14.53 1.11
N SER A 211 28.18 15.61 1.49
CA SER A 211 28.09 16.19 2.84
C SER A 211 26.72 16.74 3.18
N ASP A 212 25.94 17.21 2.19
CA ASP A 212 24.57 17.67 2.38
C ASP A 212 23.62 16.50 2.60
N GLY A 213 23.71 15.49 1.74
CA GLY A 213 22.97 14.25 1.87
C GLY A 213 23.25 13.56 3.21
N ALA A 214 24.51 13.49 3.64
CA ALA A 214 24.89 12.91 4.93
C ALA A 214 24.19 13.60 6.13
N ARG A 215 24.09 14.95 6.11
CA ARG A 215 23.39 15.69 7.15
C ARG A 215 21.88 15.43 7.15
N ARG A 216 21.26 15.48 5.96
CA ARG A 216 19.83 15.20 5.78
C ARG A 216 19.47 13.77 6.14
N TRP A 217 20.34 12.81 5.75
CA TRP A 217 20.18 11.40 6.09
C TRP A 217 20.29 11.14 7.59
N ALA A 218 21.27 11.78 8.27
CA ALA A 218 21.39 11.69 9.72
C ALA A 218 20.14 12.22 10.41
N GLN A 219 19.59 13.36 9.98
CA GLN A 219 18.36 13.93 10.53
C GLN A 219 17.16 13.00 10.26
N LEU A 220 17.00 12.51 9.03
CA LEU A 220 15.90 11.63 8.63
C LEU A 220 15.93 10.32 9.42
N THR A 221 17.10 9.68 9.52
CA THR A 221 17.25 8.44 10.30
C THR A 221 17.04 8.67 11.79
N LYS A 222 17.51 9.77 12.36
CA LYS A 222 17.28 10.14 13.77
C LYS A 222 15.79 10.30 14.10
N GLN A 223 15.02 10.95 13.23
CA GLN A 223 13.59 11.17 13.41
C GLN A 223 12.76 9.89 13.26
N ASN A 224 13.31 8.90 12.57
CA ASN A 224 12.63 7.63 12.25
C ASN A 224 13.21 6.41 12.97
N ILE A 225 13.93 6.59 14.10
CA ILE A 225 14.41 5.46 14.91
C ILE A 225 13.21 4.60 15.35
N GLY A 226 13.27 3.30 15.10
CA GLY A 226 12.19 2.34 15.35
C GLY A 226 11.06 2.34 14.31
N ARG A 227 11.18 3.16 13.26
CA ARG A 227 10.30 3.19 12.09
C ARG A 227 11.05 2.76 10.85
N SER A 228 10.32 2.52 9.76
CA SER A 228 10.93 2.21 8.47
C SER A 228 11.08 3.46 7.61
N ILE A 229 12.13 3.49 6.79
CA ILE A 229 12.29 4.43 5.68
C ILE A 229 12.13 3.63 4.40
N ALA A 230 11.19 4.03 3.55
CA ALA A 230 10.98 3.40 2.26
C ALA A 230 11.96 3.94 1.23
N ILE A 231 12.55 3.02 0.49
CA ILE A 231 13.45 3.28 -0.64
C ILE A 231 12.65 3.02 -1.90
N VAL A 232 12.39 4.08 -2.62
CA VAL A 232 11.52 4.10 -3.79
C VAL A 232 12.35 4.40 -5.02
N LEU A 233 12.19 3.61 -6.05
CA LEU A 233 12.78 3.84 -7.37
C LEU A 233 11.64 3.80 -8.40
N ASP A 234 11.53 4.83 -9.22
CA ASP A 234 10.50 4.93 -10.27
C ASP A 234 9.08 4.62 -9.79
N ASN A 235 8.71 5.13 -8.62
CA ASN A 235 7.39 4.98 -8.02
C ASN A 235 7.07 3.61 -7.39
N TYR A 236 8.04 2.67 -7.34
CA TYR A 236 7.90 1.38 -6.68
C TYR A 236 8.80 1.29 -5.44
N VAL A 237 8.31 0.65 -4.39
CA VAL A 237 9.10 0.40 -3.18
C VAL A 237 9.98 -0.82 -3.40
N TYR A 238 11.28 -0.60 -3.32
CA TYR A 238 12.29 -1.66 -3.40
C TYR A 238 12.56 -2.29 -2.04
N SER A 239 12.60 -1.47 -1.00
CA SER A 239 12.82 -1.90 0.36
C SER A 239 12.29 -0.87 1.36
N ALA A 240 11.99 -1.29 2.57
CA ALA A 240 11.59 -0.41 3.66
C ALA A 240 12.22 -0.88 4.99
N PRO A 241 13.56 -0.78 5.13
CA PRO A 241 14.26 -1.24 6.32
C PRO A 241 13.90 -0.42 7.56
N ASN A 242 13.89 -1.06 8.72
CA ASN A 242 13.76 -0.38 10.00
C ASN A 242 15.05 0.38 10.33
N VAL A 243 14.89 1.58 10.85
CA VAL A 243 15.98 2.42 11.33
C VAL A 243 16.30 2.06 12.78
N ASN A 244 17.46 1.51 13.04
CA ASN A 244 17.89 1.11 14.37
C ASN A 244 18.59 2.25 15.13
N SER A 245 19.26 3.15 14.41
CA SER A 245 20.01 4.29 14.98
C SER A 245 20.19 5.40 13.95
N GLU A 246 20.59 6.58 14.44
CA GLU A 246 21.02 7.70 13.59
C GLU A 246 22.26 7.31 12.77
N ILE A 247 22.28 7.62 11.46
CA ILE A 247 23.37 7.33 10.54
C ILE A 247 24.05 8.63 10.14
N THR A 248 25.14 8.98 10.81
CA THR A 248 25.83 10.29 10.66
C THR A 248 26.86 10.34 9.55
N GLY A 249 27.35 9.21 9.07
CA GLY A 249 28.54 9.15 8.20
C GLY A 249 28.27 9.28 6.69
N GLY A 250 26.99 9.41 6.26
CA GLY A 250 26.62 9.47 4.85
C GLY A 250 26.90 8.16 4.07
N ARG A 251 27.27 7.10 4.78
CA ARG A 251 27.40 5.74 4.23
C ARG A 251 26.30 4.87 4.81
N SER A 252 25.62 4.15 3.96
CA SER A 252 24.55 3.24 4.36
C SER A 252 24.57 2.00 3.50
N GLN A 253 24.18 0.89 4.11
CA GLN A 253 23.88 -0.34 3.39
C GLN A 253 22.38 -0.53 3.37
N ILE A 254 21.82 -0.61 2.18
CA ILE A 254 20.41 -0.93 1.96
C ILE A 254 20.32 -2.44 1.91
N THR A 255 19.62 -3.00 2.89
CA THR A 255 19.31 -4.42 2.94
C THR A 255 17.84 -4.63 2.65
N GLY A 256 17.50 -5.76 2.06
CA GLY A 256 16.12 -6.08 1.71
C GLY A 256 16.05 -7.43 1.01
N HIS A 257 14.87 -7.74 0.50
CA HIS A 257 14.65 -8.97 -0.25
C HIS A 257 14.88 -8.74 -1.75
N PHE A 258 16.11 -8.33 -2.06
CA PHE A 258 16.53 -8.09 -3.44
C PHE A 258 16.98 -9.38 -4.11
N THR A 259 16.66 -9.52 -5.39
CA THR A 259 17.46 -10.38 -6.25
C THR A 259 18.78 -9.66 -6.59
N PRO A 260 19.84 -10.38 -6.99
CA PRO A 260 21.08 -9.74 -7.44
C PRO A 260 20.85 -8.73 -8.58
N GLU A 261 19.89 -8.99 -9.47
CA GLU A 261 19.50 -8.08 -10.55
C GLU A 261 18.85 -6.81 -10.00
N GLN A 262 17.98 -6.92 -9.01
CA GLN A 262 17.35 -5.77 -8.37
C GLN A 262 18.33 -4.90 -7.58
N ALA A 263 19.32 -5.51 -6.94
CA ALA A 263 20.39 -4.78 -6.26
C ALA A 263 21.25 -3.97 -7.24
N LYS A 264 21.44 -4.48 -8.48
CA LYS A 264 22.13 -3.74 -9.55
C LYS A 264 21.30 -2.64 -10.17
N ASP A 265 19.97 -2.82 -10.22
CA ASP A 265 19.03 -1.82 -10.74
C ASP A 265 18.90 -0.62 -9.80
N LEU A 266 19.03 -0.85 -8.50
CA LEU A 266 18.95 0.17 -7.46
C LEU A 266 20.23 1.00 -7.38
#